data_f9fb0c2f6d751b351ce8a6ca1ad65656
#
_entry.id   f9fb0c2f6d751b351ce8a6ca1ad65656
#
_cell.length_a   1.000
_cell.length_b   1.000
_cell.length_c   1.000
_cell.angle_alpha   90.00
_cell.angle_beta   90.00
_cell.angle_gamma   90.00
#
_symmetry.space_group_name_H-M   'P 1'
#
loop_
_entity.id
_entity.type
_entity.pdbx_description
1 polymer ?
#
loop_
_entity_poly.entity_id
_entity_poly.type
_entity_poly.pdbx_seq_one_letter_code
_entity_poly.pdbx_strand_id
1 'polypeptide(L)'
;MPESIVDVSHRFFDDIVKPILAEHFPDELAVAAIGVFGHGSEALRMDDAYSSDHHWGLRIDALFPHAIFVARGAEMREQVSALLPPSYEGHSLRAAHVAGAGLAPESLQHFLVRTIGLDHAPQSYVEWLQVPEEDITHVINGEVWHDPTGEFSGIRAVFDGYYPEPVRLRRIAHWCRYFSGMGAYALKRAILRDNDYYANITFTRAIRLGVQLAFLLEKQYFPYDKWTYAYFTRLPRLAAPMQPLVDEAVKLSTPWERKLELLHAISDVLDDFMVRDGIIRPHARFTPSPTSGYRVLEHAYAEIIHNLPADLKPVVPIWDQIHFESFHSEFVDRIDLDTWDEMLQLKPKNDQL
;
A
#
# COMPACT_ATOMS: atom_id res chain seq x y z
N MET A 1 -3.25 -24.70 -9.77
CA MET A 1 -3.97 -23.93 -8.76
C MET A 1 -5.43 -23.94 -9.15
N PRO A 2 -6.40 -23.90 -8.25
CA PRO A 2 -7.78 -23.67 -8.64
C PRO A 2 -7.85 -22.37 -9.43
N GLU A 3 -8.81 -22.29 -10.36
CA GLU A 3 -9.04 -21.11 -11.19
C GLU A 3 -9.43 -19.92 -10.30
N SER A 4 -8.83 -18.76 -10.55
CA SER A 4 -9.14 -17.54 -9.81
C SER A 4 -10.48 -16.96 -10.23
N ILE A 5 -11.23 -16.34 -9.31
CA ILE A 5 -12.46 -15.61 -9.64
C ILE A 5 -12.19 -14.48 -10.65
N VAL A 6 -10.98 -13.94 -10.71
CA VAL A 6 -10.57 -12.91 -11.67
C VAL A 6 -10.58 -13.48 -13.09
N ASP A 7 -10.11 -14.73 -13.29
CA ASP A 7 -10.11 -15.37 -14.61
C ASP A 7 -11.54 -15.61 -15.11
N VAL A 8 -12.44 -16.00 -14.22
CA VAL A 8 -13.87 -16.15 -14.53
C VAL A 8 -14.52 -14.80 -14.82
N SER A 9 -14.19 -13.77 -14.06
CA SER A 9 -14.67 -12.39 -14.29
C SER A 9 -14.20 -11.83 -15.64
N HIS A 10 -12.98 -12.16 -16.07
CA HIS A 10 -12.48 -11.76 -17.39
C HIS A 10 -13.29 -12.37 -18.51
N ARG A 11 -13.55 -13.70 -18.46
CA ARG A 11 -14.42 -14.34 -19.45
C ARG A 11 -15.85 -13.78 -19.40
N PHE A 12 -16.39 -13.57 -18.21
CA PHE A 12 -17.70 -12.94 -18.05
C PHE A 12 -17.76 -11.54 -18.68
N PHE A 13 -16.69 -10.77 -18.56
CA PHE A 13 -16.58 -9.48 -19.26
C PHE A 13 -16.62 -9.67 -20.78
N ASP A 14 -15.77 -10.53 -21.33
CA ASP A 14 -15.67 -10.70 -22.79
C ASP A 14 -16.93 -11.31 -23.41
N ASP A 15 -17.55 -12.30 -22.74
CA ASP A 15 -18.70 -13.04 -23.27
C ASP A 15 -20.03 -12.31 -23.11
N ILE A 16 -20.19 -11.53 -22.03
CA ILE A 16 -21.49 -10.96 -21.65
C ILE A 16 -21.45 -9.43 -21.59
N VAL A 17 -20.57 -8.85 -20.75
CA VAL A 17 -20.67 -7.41 -20.43
C VAL A 17 -20.18 -6.54 -21.57
N LYS A 18 -19.08 -6.91 -22.21
CA LYS A 18 -18.51 -6.17 -23.33
C LYS A 18 -19.43 -6.12 -24.56
N PRO A 19 -20.10 -7.22 -24.97
CA PRO A 19 -21.13 -7.17 -26.01
C PRO A 19 -22.29 -6.22 -25.65
N ILE A 20 -22.79 -6.25 -24.41
CA ILE A 20 -23.84 -5.33 -23.96
C ILE A 20 -23.38 -3.88 -24.05
N LEU A 21 -22.15 -3.58 -23.57
CA LEU A 21 -21.59 -2.23 -23.66
C LEU A 21 -21.39 -1.78 -25.13
N ALA A 22 -20.92 -2.67 -25.99
CA ALA A 22 -20.70 -2.37 -27.41
C ALA A 22 -22.01 -2.07 -28.15
N GLU A 23 -23.12 -2.70 -27.76
CA GLU A 23 -24.43 -2.47 -28.37
C GLU A 23 -25.11 -1.21 -27.83
N HIS A 24 -25.05 -0.95 -26.54
CA HIS A 24 -25.86 0.09 -25.89
C HIS A 24 -25.08 1.34 -25.48
N PHE A 25 -23.72 1.22 -25.29
CA PHE A 25 -22.83 2.27 -24.79
C PHE A 25 -21.49 2.30 -25.54
N PRO A 26 -21.49 2.34 -26.90
CA PRO A 26 -20.26 2.22 -27.68
C PRO A 26 -19.28 3.40 -27.44
N ASP A 27 -19.79 4.61 -27.25
CA ASP A 27 -18.98 5.79 -27.03
C ASP A 27 -18.32 5.77 -25.64
N GLU A 28 -19.06 5.30 -24.62
CA GLU A 28 -18.55 5.12 -23.27
C GLU A 28 -17.51 4.00 -23.21
N LEU A 29 -17.75 2.88 -23.92
CA LEU A 29 -16.79 1.78 -24.00
C LEU A 29 -15.48 2.23 -24.66
N ALA A 30 -15.52 3.13 -25.64
CA ALA A 30 -14.34 3.62 -26.32
C ALA A 30 -13.37 4.44 -25.42
N VAL A 31 -13.80 4.83 -24.23
CA VAL A 31 -12.99 5.63 -23.29
C VAL A 31 -12.90 5.01 -21.88
N ALA A 32 -13.44 3.80 -21.71
CA ALA A 32 -13.45 3.11 -20.42
C ALA A 32 -12.14 2.37 -20.16
N ALA A 33 -11.69 2.36 -18.89
CA ALA A 33 -10.73 1.37 -18.41
C ALA A 33 -11.47 0.32 -17.58
N ILE A 34 -11.44 -0.94 -18.03
CA ILE A 34 -12.26 -2.02 -17.45
C ILE A 34 -11.37 -3.19 -17.03
N GLY A 35 -11.67 -3.75 -15.86
CA GLY A 35 -10.93 -4.89 -15.32
C GLY A 35 -11.43 -5.31 -13.94
N VAL A 36 -10.55 -5.91 -13.16
CA VAL A 36 -10.69 -6.11 -11.71
C VAL A 36 -9.46 -5.53 -11.04
N PHE A 37 -9.63 -4.52 -10.22
CA PHE A 37 -8.54 -3.82 -9.54
C PHE A 37 -9.06 -3.15 -8.25
N GLY A 38 -8.18 -2.42 -7.57
CA GLY A 38 -8.56 -1.75 -6.32
C GLY A 38 -8.40 -2.65 -5.09
N HIS A 39 -9.20 -2.39 -4.08
CA HIS A 39 -9.17 -3.17 -2.84
C HIS A 39 -9.86 -4.52 -3.03
N GLY A 40 -9.23 -5.59 -2.53
CA GLY A 40 -9.77 -6.94 -2.56
C GLY A 40 -8.68 -8.01 -2.62
N SER A 41 -8.93 -9.15 -1.98
CA SER A 41 -8.02 -10.30 -1.99
C SER A 41 -7.92 -10.90 -3.41
N GLU A 42 -9.01 -10.86 -4.16
CA GLU A 42 -9.08 -11.32 -5.56
C GLU A 42 -8.16 -10.49 -6.46
N ALA A 43 -8.14 -9.16 -6.30
CA ALA A 43 -7.26 -8.28 -7.06
C ALA A 43 -5.77 -8.57 -6.80
N LEU A 44 -5.43 -9.11 -5.64
CA LEU A 44 -4.09 -9.60 -5.29
C LEU A 44 -3.86 -11.07 -5.69
N ARG A 45 -4.84 -11.77 -6.25
CA ARG A 45 -4.86 -13.23 -6.49
C ARG A 45 -4.52 -14.03 -5.23
N MET A 46 -5.06 -13.56 -4.09
CA MET A 46 -4.87 -14.12 -2.76
C MET A 46 -6.21 -14.52 -2.12
N ASP A 47 -7.25 -14.64 -2.91
CA ASP A 47 -8.56 -15.09 -2.47
C ASP A 47 -8.50 -16.55 -2.01
N ASP A 48 -9.11 -16.80 -0.87
CA ASP A 48 -9.23 -18.10 -0.23
C ASP A 48 -10.68 -18.34 0.23
N ALA A 49 -10.95 -19.48 0.87
CA ALA A 49 -12.28 -19.82 1.35
C ALA A 49 -12.86 -18.83 2.36
N TYR A 50 -12.00 -18.02 3.02
CA TYR A 50 -12.39 -17.01 4.02
C TYR A 50 -12.55 -15.62 3.40
N SER A 51 -12.09 -15.41 2.18
CA SER A 51 -12.19 -14.14 1.48
C SER A 51 -13.52 -13.97 0.71
N SER A 52 -14.32 -15.03 0.65
CA SER A 52 -15.61 -15.06 -0.09
C SER A 52 -16.79 -14.45 0.69
N ASP A 53 -16.58 -13.93 1.89
CA ASP A 53 -17.60 -13.31 2.73
C ASP A 53 -17.93 -11.86 2.34
N HIS A 54 -16.99 -11.15 1.69
CA HIS A 54 -17.14 -9.75 1.26
C HIS A 54 -16.53 -9.56 -0.13
N HIS A 55 -17.19 -8.74 -0.97
CA HIS A 55 -16.71 -8.33 -2.30
C HIS A 55 -16.36 -9.48 -3.26
N TRP A 56 -16.80 -10.69 -2.98
CA TRP A 56 -16.52 -11.85 -3.79
C TRP A 56 -17.64 -12.08 -4.82
N GLY A 57 -17.27 -12.20 -6.09
CA GLY A 57 -18.22 -12.43 -7.17
C GLY A 57 -17.64 -12.01 -8.53
N LEU A 58 -18.45 -12.11 -9.57
CA LEU A 58 -18.10 -11.68 -10.92
C LEU A 58 -18.21 -10.15 -11.03
N ARG A 59 -17.28 -9.45 -10.36
CA ARG A 59 -17.16 -7.99 -10.36
C ARG A 59 -16.39 -7.55 -11.60
N ILE A 60 -16.86 -6.46 -12.19
CA ILE A 60 -16.19 -5.77 -13.29
C ILE A 60 -16.11 -4.29 -12.93
N ASP A 61 -14.92 -3.85 -12.55
CA ASP A 61 -14.64 -2.45 -12.29
C ASP A 61 -14.50 -1.71 -13.62
N ALA A 62 -15.16 -0.57 -13.75
CA ALA A 62 -15.15 0.21 -14.99
C ALA A 62 -14.96 1.69 -14.67
N LEU A 63 -13.80 2.22 -15.01
CA LEU A 63 -13.42 3.61 -14.79
C LEU A 63 -13.70 4.44 -16.04
N PHE A 64 -14.36 5.57 -15.85
CA PHE A 64 -14.72 6.50 -16.91
C PHE A 64 -14.21 7.90 -16.60
N PRO A 65 -13.97 8.74 -17.61
CA PRO A 65 -13.80 10.17 -17.39
C PRO A 65 -14.96 10.74 -16.56
N HIS A 66 -14.69 11.63 -15.63
CA HIS A 66 -15.67 12.13 -14.65
C HIS A 66 -16.99 12.61 -15.28
N ALA A 67 -16.90 13.38 -16.37
CA ALA A 67 -18.09 13.91 -17.07
C ALA A 67 -18.98 12.79 -17.61
N ILE A 68 -18.41 11.73 -18.14
CA ILE A 68 -19.14 10.57 -18.66
C ILE A 68 -19.77 9.78 -17.51
N PHE A 69 -19.03 9.54 -16.43
CA PHE A 69 -19.57 8.87 -15.26
C PHE A 69 -20.77 9.60 -14.67
N VAL A 70 -20.68 10.92 -14.50
CA VAL A 70 -21.79 11.73 -13.97
C VAL A 70 -23.01 11.69 -14.89
N ALA A 71 -22.80 11.74 -16.20
CA ALA A 71 -23.91 11.74 -17.16
C ALA A 71 -24.57 10.36 -17.36
N ARG A 72 -23.78 9.28 -17.33
CA ARG A 72 -24.20 7.96 -17.83
C ARG A 72 -23.99 6.81 -16.83
N GLY A 73 -23.21 6.99 -15.76
CA GLY A 73 -22.81 5.90 -14.86
C GLY A 73 -23.99 5.16 -14.23
N ALA A 74 -25.00 5.86 -13.77
CA ALA A 74 -26.20 5.25 -13.20
C ALA A 74 -26.99 4.43 -14.25
N GLU A 75 -27.19 5.00 -15.43
CA GLU A 75 -27.89 4.34 -16.54
C GLU A 75 -27.14 3.08 -16.99
N MET A 76 -25.80 3.15 -17.17
CA MET A 76 -24.99 1.99 -17.54
C MET A 76 -25.15 0.86 -16.52
N ARG A 77 -25.03 1.17 -15.21
CA ARG A 77 -25.20 0.18 -14.16
C ARG A 77 -26.57 -0.49 -14.22
N GLU A 78 -27.63 0.29 -14.32
CA GLU A 78 -29.00 -0.22 -14.33
C GLU A 78 -29.29 -1.06 -15.59
N GLN A 79 -28.96 -0.55 -16.76
CA GLN A 79 -29.23 -1.22 -18.03
C GLN A 79 -28.40 -2.49 -18.20
N VAL A 80 -27.09 -2.46 -17.89
CA VAL A 80 -26.25 -3.67 -17.92
C VAL A 80 -26.80 -4.69 -16.94
N SER A 81 -27.12 -4.31 -15.69
CA SER A 81 -27.69 -5.23 -14.70
C SER A 81 -28.98 -5.90 -15.17
N ALA A 82 -29.86 -5.15 -15.86
CA ALA A 82 -31.12 -5.67 -16.38
C ALA A 82 -30.94 -6.73 -17.52
N LEU A 83 -29.83 -6.62 -18.24
CA LEU A 83 -29.50 -7.51 -19.37
C LEU A 83 -28.65 -8.73 -18.97
N LEU A 84 -28.16 -8.77 -17.72
CA LEU A 84 -27.36 -9.91 -17.25
C LEU A 84 -28.19 -11.19 -17.13
N PRO A 85 -27.62 -12.36 -17.46
CA PRO A 85 -28.23 -13.65 -17.17
C PRO A 85 -28.36 -13.89 -15.66
N PRO A 86 -29.17 -14.82 -15.18
CA PRO A 86 -29.30 -15.11 -13.75
C PRO A 86 -28.03 -15.71 -13.13
N SER A 87 -27.16 -16.33 -13.92
CA SER A 87 -25.89 -16.92 -13.52
C SER A 87 -24.93 -17.03 -14.70
N TYR A 88 -23.65 -17.11 -14.42
CA TYR A 88 -22.57 -17.38 -15.37
C TYR A 88 -21.59 -18.39 -14.78
N GLU A 89 -21.25 -19.45 -15.49
CA GLU A 89 -20.37 -20.55 -15.05
C GLU A 89 -20.62 -21.03 -13.60
N GLY A 90 -21.91 -21.14 -13.22
CA GLY A 90 -22.31 -21.59 -11.88
C GLY A 90 -22.31 -20.49 -10.80
N HIS A 91 -21.85 -19.28 -11.11
CA HIS A 91 -21.88 -18.13 -10.21
C HIS A 91 -23.21 -17.37 -10.35
N SER A 92 -23.93 -17.17 -9.24
CA SER A 92 -25.16 -16.36 -9.24
C SER A 92 -24.83 -14.89 -9.43
N LEU A 93 -25.53 -14.22 -10.34
CA LEU A 93 -25.43 -12.78 -10.57
C LEU A 93 -26.47 -11.96 -9.80
N ARG A 94 -27.37 -12.64 -9.04
CA ARG A 94 -28.49 -12.03 -8.32
C ARG A 94 -28.36 -12.03 -6.80
N ALA A 95 -27.40 -12.79 -6.25
CA ALA A 95 -27.24 -13.00 -4.82
C ALA A 95 -25.90 -12.49 -4.31
N ALA A 96 -25.68 -11.19 -4.39
CA ALA A 96 -24.48 -10.61 -3.80
C ALA A 96 -24.82 -9.87 -2.50
N HIS A 97 -24.13 -10.21 -1.41
CA HIS A 97 -24.24 -9.51 -0.13
C HIS A 97 -23.68 -8.09 -0.15
N VAL A 98 -22.79 -7.79 -1.09
CA VAL A 98 -22.17 -6.47 -1.24
C VAL A 98 -21.96 -6.17 -2.73
N ALA A 99 -22.32 -4.96 -3.16
CA ALA A 99 -22.18 -4.36 -4.49
C ALA A 99 -22.08 -5.42 -5.62
N GLY A 100 -23.21 -5.80 -6.15
CA GLY A 100 -23.50 -6.95 -6.96
C GLY A 100 -22.47 -7.35 -8.02
N ALA A 101 -22.59 -8.59 -8.46
CA ALA A 101 -21.97 -9.06 -9.69
C ALA A 101 -22.34 -8.13 -10.85
N GLY A 102 -21.44 -7.99 -11.83
CA GLY A 102 -21.64 -7.17 -13.01
C GLY A 102 -20.82 -5.88 -13.00
N LEU A 103 -21.26 -4.93 -13.81
CA LEU A 103 -20.54 -3.68 -14.03
C LEU A 103 -20.62 -2.74 -12.81
N ALA A 104 -19.48 -2.28 -12.34
CA ALA A 104 -19.32 -1.27 -11.30
C ALA A 104 -18.72 0.01 -11.90
N PRO A 105 -19.52 0.91 -12.49
CA PRO A 105 -19.03 2.16 -13.04
C PRO A 105 -18.58 3.11 -11.94
N GLU A 106 -17.42 3.74 -12.14
CA GLU A 106 -16.86 4.77 -11.27
C GLU A 106 -16.14 5.83 -12.11
N SER A 107 -15.98 7.05 -11.58
CA SER A 107 -15.10 8.04 -12.16
C SER A 107 -13.64 7.68 -11.90
N LEU A 108 -12.77 7.74 -12.93
CA LEU A 108 -11.33 7.52 -12.77
C LEU A 108 -10.74 8.48 -11.73
N GLN A 109 -11.11 9.78 -11.80
CA GLN A 109 -10.64 10.77 -10.86
C GLN A 109 -11.09 10.46 -9.42
N HIS A 110 -12.35 10.06 -9.22
CA HIS A 110 -12.85 9.67 -7.91
C HIS A 110 -12.14 8.42 -7.36
N PHE A 111 -11.95 7.41 -8.19
CA PHE A 111 -11.18 6.22 -7.84
C PHE A 111 -9.77 6.57 -7.34
N LEU A 112 -9.07 7.44 -8.04
CA LEU A 112 -7.72 7.85 -7.67
C LEU A 112 -7.71 8.69 -6.39
N VAL A 113 -8.60 9.68 -6.27
CA VAL A 113 -8.68 10.53 -5.05
C VAL A 113 -8.96 9.70 -3.82
N ARG A 114 -9.96 8.78 -3.86
CA ARG A 114 -10.27 7.95 -2.71
C ARG A 114 -9.22 6.90 -2.39
N THR A 115 -8.37 6.55 -3.37
CA THR A 115 -7.33 5.52 -3.20
C THR A 115 -5.99 6.13 -2.79
N ILE A 116 -5.54 7.17 -3.46
CA ILE A 116 -4.20 7.74 -3.28
C ILE A 116 -4.19 9.24 -2.95
N GLY A 117 -5.35 9.89 -2.84
CA GLY A 117 -5.48 11.31 -2.52
C GLY A 117 -5.20 12.27 -3.68
N LEU A 118 -4.92 11.74 -4.87
CA LEU A 118 -4.65 12.51 -6.09
C LEU A 118 -5.63 12.11 -7.18
N ASP A 119 -6.01 13.01 -8.06
CA ASP A 119 -6.83 12.71 -9.25
C ASP A 119 -5.99 12.31 -10.47
N HIS A 120 -4.70 12.20 -10.31
CA HIS A 120 -3.69 11.89 -11.34
C HIS A 120 -2.50 11.12 -10.74
N ALA A 121 -1.60 10.61 -11.58
CA ALA A 121 -0.33 10.04 -11.13
C ALA A 121 0.58 11.12 -10.52
N PRO A 122 1.34 10.84 -9.43
CA PRO A 122 2.22 11.81 -8.79
C PRO A 122 3.23 12.41 -9.77
N GLN A 123 3.32 13.75 -9.82
CA GLN A 123 4.19 14.51 -10.72
C GLN A 123 5.37 15.17 -10.00
N SER A 124 5.33 15.22 -8.67
CA SER A 124 6.35 15.83 -7.81
C SER A 124 6.71 14.93 -6.64
N TYR A 125 7.87 15.20 -6.01
CA TYR A 125 8.26 14.49 -4.78
C TYR A 125 7.26 14.71 -3.64
N VAL A 126 6.65 15.88 -3.57
CA VAL A 126 5.63 16.20 -2.55
C VAL A 126 4.41 15.31 -2.72
N GLU A 127 3.88 15.19 -3.95
CA GLU A 127 2.74 14.31 -4.22
C GLU A 127 3.07 12.85 -3.92
N TRP A 128 4.26 12.36 -4.30
CA TRP A 128 4.71 11.02 -3.95
C TRP A 128 4.73 10.77 -2.43
N LEU A 129 5.09 11.78 -1.62
CA LEU A 129 5.11 11.67 -0.17
C LEU A 129 3.70 11.66 0.45
N GLN A 130 2.74 12.26 -0.21
CA GLN A 130 1.34 12.30 0.23
C GLN A 130 0.61 10.98 -0.04
N VAL A 131 1.04 10.20 -1.02
CA VAL A 131 0.43 8.90 -1.33
C VAL A 131 0.74 7.90 -0.21
N PRO A 132 -0.27 7.31 0.45
CA PRO A 132 -0.06 6.26 1.44
C PRO A 132 0.59 5.03 0.82
N GLU A 133 1.60 4.47 1.49
CA GLU A 133 2.45 3.40 0.90
C GLU A 133 1.66 2.15 0.52
N GLU A 134 0.73 1.71 1.38
CA GLU A 134 -0.04 0.49 1.14
C GLU A 134 -1.12 0.65 0.06
N ASP A 135 -1.58 1.89 -0.17
CA ASP A 135 -2.67 2.16 -1.11
C ASP A 135 -2.21 2.15 -2.56
N ILE A 136 -0.90 2.27 -2.81
CA ILE A 136 -0.34 2.13 -4.17
C ILE A 136 -0.68 0.77 -4.75
N THR A 137 -0.69 -0.27 -3.93
CA THR A 137 -1.06 -1.62 -4.40
C THR A 137 -2.49 -1.67 -4.93
N HIS A 138 -3.40 -0.84 -4.43
CA HIS A 138 -4.78 -0.76 -4.91
C HIS A 138 -4.91 -0.11 -6.30
N VAL A 139 -3.90 0.65 -6.74
CA VAL A 139 -3.85 1.18 -8.12
C VAL A 139 -3.25 0.16 -9.08
N ILE A 140 -2.20 -0.55 -8.66
CA ILE A 140 -1.42 -1.42 -9.56
C ILE A 140 -1.80 -2.90 -9.53
N ASN A 141 -2.58 -3.35 -8.53
CA ASN A 141 -3.02 -4.73 -8.42
C ASN A 141 -4.08 -5.10 -9.50
N GLY A 142 -4.43 -6.37 -9.54
CA GLY A 142 -5.45 -6.89 -10.45
C GLY A 142 -5.07 -6.75 -11.92
N GLU A 143 -6.09 -6.73 -12.77
CA GLU A 143 -5.94 -6.74 -14.22
C GLU A 143 -6.78 -5.66 -14.88
N VAL A 144 -6.23 -5.05 -15.93
CA VAL A 144 -6.95 -4.18 -16.85
C VAL A 144 -7.10 -4.94 -18.17
N TRP A 145 -8.33 -5.22 -18.56
CA TRP A 145 -8.66 -6.01 -19.76
C TRP A 145 -8.99 -5.13 -20.97
N HIS A 146 -9.44 -3.91 -20.71
CA HIS A 146 -9.82 -2.95 -21.72
C HIS A 146 -9.44 -1.54 -21.26
N ASP A 147 -8.64 -0.85 -22.02
CA ASP A 147 -8.26 0.55 -21.80
C ASP A 147 -7.76 1.15 -23.13
N PRO A 148 -8.67 1.42 -24.09
CA PRO A 148 -8.28 1.87 -25.43
C PRO A 148 -7.61 3.23 -25.45
N THR A 149 -7.84 4.07 -24.45
CA THR A 149 -7.17 5.37 -24.32
C THR A 149 -5.78 5.25 -23.71
N GLY A 150 -5.51 4.19 -22.96
CA GLY A 150 -4.28 4.00 -22.20
C GLY A 150 -4.14 4.94 -21.00
N GLU A 151 -5.20 5.67 -20.61
CA GLU A 151 -5.12 6.65 -19.54
C GLU A 151 -4.83 5.98 -18.18
N PHE A 152 -5.64 5.01 -17.79
CA PHE A 152 -5.43 4.29 -16.54
C PHE A 152 -4.17 3.44 -16.56
N SER A 153 -3.90 2.76 -17.67
CA SER A 153 -2.66 1.98 -17.85
C SER A 153 -1.41 2.87 -17.77
N GLY A 154 -1.49 4.10 -18.26
CA GLY A 154 -0.42 5.10 -18.14
C GLY A 154 -0.17 5.51 -16.68
N ILE A 155 -1.23 5.72 -15.90
CA ILE A 155 -1.14 6.01 -14.46
C ILE A 155 -0.49 4.83 -13.72
N ARG A 156 -0.95 3.60 -13.98
CA ARG A 156 -0.37 2.37 -13.39
C ARG A 156 1.13 2.24 -13.70
N ALA A 157 1.54 2.54 -14.94
CA ALA A 157 2.94 2.47 -15.35
C ALA A 157 3.85 3.43 -14.57
N VAL A 158 3.34 4.59 -14.13
CA VAL A 158 4.10 5.50 -13.25
C VAL A 158 4.40 4.83 -11.91
N PHE A 159 3.41 4.19 -11.29
CA PHE A 159 3.60 3.45 -10.03
C PHE A 159 4.44 2.19 -10.23
N ASP A 160 4.27 1.43 -11.32
CA ASP A 160 5.09 0.27 -11.65
C ASP A 160 6.58 0.62 -11.80
N GLY A 161 6.90 1.85 -12.17
CA GLY A 161 8.24 2.42 -12.14
C GLY A 161 8.85 2.57 -10.75
N TYR A 162 8.06 2.35 -9.70
CA TYR A 162 8.39 2.52 -8.29
C TYR A 162 8.63 3.98 -7.89
N TYR A 163 8.92 4.22 -6.61
CA TYR A 163 9.23 5.56 -6.12
C TYR A 163 10.43 6.18 -6.82
N PRO A 164 10.44 7.49 -7.08
CA PRO A 164 11.68 8.22 -7.32
C PRO A 164 12.69 7.96 -6.18
N GLU A 165 13.95 7.73 -6.53
CA GLU A 165 14.95 7.31 -5.53
C GLU A 165 15.06 8.23 -4.31
N PRO A 166 15.00 9.58 -4.44
CA PRO A 166 15.02 10.45 -3.28
C PRO A 166 13.80 10.26 -2.33
N VAL A 167 12.62 10.00 -2.88
CA VAL A 167 11.41 9.70 -2.09
C VAL A 167 11.57 8.37 -1.36
N ARG A 168 12.02 7.33 -2.06
CA ARG A 168 12.31 6.02 -1.45
C ARG A 168 13.30 6.13 -0.30
N LEU A 169 14.40 6.83 -0.51
CA LEU A 169 15.41 7.03 0.52
C LEU A 169 14.86 7.77 1.74
N ARG A 170 14.04 8.80 1.52
CA ARG A 170 13.37 9.48 2.62
C ARG A 170 12.47 8.55 3.43
N ARG A 171 11.66 7.72 2.77
CA ARG A 171 10.81 6.72 3.44
C ARG A 171 11.63 5.70 4.21
N ILE A 172 12.71 5.17 3.63
CA ILE A 172 13.66 4.29 4.32
C ILE A 172 14.19 4.96 5.59
N ALA A 173 14.65 6.21 5.49
CA ALA A 173 15.18 6.94 6.64
C ALA A 173 14.14 7.07 7.76
N HIS A 174 12.90 7.44 7.43
CA HIS A 174 11.81 7.58 8.40
C HIS A 174 11.50 6.24 9.08
N TRP A 175 11.38 5.17 8.33
CA TRP A 175 11.12 3.85 8.91
C TRP A 175 12.28 3.33 9.75
N CYS A 176 13.54 3.60 9.39
CA CYS A 176 14.70 3.32 10.23
C CYS A 176 14.59 4.05 11.58
N ARG A 177 14.24 5.33 11.55
CA ARG A 177 14.06 6.15 12.76
C ARG A 177 12.91 5.64 13.62
N TYR A 178 11.81 5.31 12.99
CA TYR A 178 10.59 4.87 13.67
C TYR A 178 10.76 3.46 14.27
N PHE A 179 11.32 2.52 13.52
CA PHE A 179 11.69 1.19 14.00
C PHE A 179 12.61 1.28 15.22
N SER A 180 13.63 2.12 15.15
CA SER A 180 14.58 2.32 16.25
C SER A 180 13.91 2.93 17.50
N GLY A 181 13.28 4.09 17.35
CA GLY A 181 12.76 4.87 18.47
C GLY A 181 11.44 4.34 19.03
N MET A 182 10.45 4.09 18.19
CA MET A 182 9.10 3.66 18.60
C MET A 182 8.95 2.15 18.69
N GLY A 183 9.88 1.41 18.08
CA GLY A 183 9.96 -0.03 18.17
C GLY A 183 10.94 -0.51 19.24
N ALA A 184 12.19 -0.75 18.86
CA ALA A 184 13.19 -1.41 19.73
C ALA A 184 13.47 -0.65 21.03
N TYR A 185 13.64 0.69 20.97
CA TYR A 185 13.84 1.49 22.18
C TYR A 185 12.64 1.48 23.10
N ALA A 186 11.44 1.68 22.55
CA ALA A 186 10.22 1.71 23.35
C ALA A 186 9.92 0.34 23.99
N LEU A 187 10.16 -0.76 23.25
CA LEU A 187 10.02 -2.12 23.78
C LEU A 187 10.97 -2.34 24.97
N LYS A 188 12.25 -1.98 24.84
CA LYS A 188 13.18 -2.10 25.96
C LYS A 188 12.71 -1.34 27.20
N ARG A 189 12.15 -0.15 27.01
CA ARG A 189 11.62 0.67 28.11
C ARG A 189 10.35 0.07 28.73
N ALA A 190 9.53 -0.61 27.94
CA ALA A 190 8.36 -1.35 28.42
C ALA A 190 8.76 -2.55 29.28
N ILE A 191 9.73 -3.35 28.80
CA ILE A 191 10.29 -4.50 29.53
C ILE A 191 10.85 -4.07 30.88
N LEU A 192 11.69 -3.00 30.92
CA LEU A 192 12.28 -2.48 32.17
C LEU A 192 11.26 -1.98 33.20
N ARG A 193 9.99 -1.84 32.84
CA ARG A 193 8.88 -1.38 33.68
C ARG A 193 7.85 -2.46 33.95
N ASP A 194 8.09 -3.69 33.50
CA ASP A 194 7.12 -4.80 33.57
C ASP A 194 5.76 -4.39 32.98
N ASN A 195 5.78 -3.62 31.89
CA ASN A 195 4.58 -3.09 31.27
C ASN A 195 4.23 -3.87 29.99
N ASP A 196 3.56 -5.01 30.15
CA ASP A 196 3.17 -5.90 29.06
C ASP A 196 2.23 -5.23 28.04
N TYR A 197 1.34 -4.35 28.50
CA TYR A 197 0.44 -3.63 27.59
C TYR A 197 1.23 -2.81 26.56
N TYR A 198 2.17 -1.99 27.05
CA TYR A 198 2.98 -1.17 26.17
C TYR A 198 4.01 -1.99 25.39
N ALA A 199 4.51 -3.10 25.97
CA ALA A 199 5.38 -4.03 25.27
C ALA A 199 4.70 -4.65 24.04
N ASN A 200 3.45 -5.09 24.16
CA ASN A 200 2.68 -5.62 23.01
C ASN A 200 2.53 -4.58 21.90
N ILE A 201 2.13 -3.34 22.23
CA ILE A 201 1.94 -2.27 21.24
C ILE A 201 3.25 -1.97 20.51
N THR A 202 4.34 -1.77 21.26
CA THR A 202 5.63 -1.37 20.67
C THR A 202 6.27 -2.51 19.87
N PHE A 203 6.13 -3.74 20.33
CA PHE A 203 6.62 -4.93 19.64
C PHE A 203 5.90 -5.12 18.29
N THR A 204 4.56 -5.12 18.30
CA THR A 204 3.75 -5.31 17.07
C THR A 204 4.10 -4.23 16.03
N ARG A 205 4.22 -2.98 16.49
CA ARG A 205 4.65 -1.86 15.66
C ARG A 205 6.04 -2.08 15.07
N ALA A 206 7.01 -2.52 15.89
CA ALA A 206 8.37 -2.77 15.44
C ALA A 206 8.44 -3.87 14.36
N ILE A 207 7.73 -4.98 14.54
CA ILE A 207 7.66 -6.06 13.54
C ILE A 207 7.09 -5.53 12.23
N ARG A 208 5.95 -4.83 12.28
CA ARG A 208 5.33 -4.22 11.10
C ARG A 208 6.32 -3.33 10.35
N LEU A 209 6.97 -2.40 11.06
CA LEU A 209 7.92 -1.45 10.47
C LEU A 209 9.15 -2.15 9.89
N GLY A 210 9.68 -3.18 10.55
CA GLY A 210 10.80 -3.97 10.04
C GLY A 210 10.45 -4.69 8.73
N VAL A 211 9.25 -5.24 8.63
CA VAL A 211 8.74 -5.89 7.41
C VAL A 211 8.52 -4.86 6.30
N GLN A 212 7.86 -3.73 6.60
CA GLN A 212 7.65 -2.65 5.61
C GLN A 212 8.98 -2.09 5.09
N LEU A 213 9.98 -1.92 5.97
CA LEU A 213 11.31 -1.48 5.56
C LEU A 213 11.97 -2.48 4.60
N ALA A 214 11.77 -3.80 4.81
CA ALA A 214 12.27 -4.82 3.89
C ALA A 214 11.69 -4.65 2.47
N PHE A 215 10.39 -4.34 2.34
CA PHE A 215 9.78 -4.04 1.04
C PHE A 215 10.42 -2.82 0.36
N LEU A 216 10.59 -1.72 1.10
CA LEU A 216 11.23 -0.50 0.56
C LEU A 216 12.66 -0.75 0.10
N LEU A 217 13.42 -1.57 0.85
CA LEU A 217 14.79 -1.94 0.48
C LEU A 217 14.84 -2.76 -0.80
N GLU A 218 13.90 -3.67 -0.99
CA GLU A 218 13.79 -4.52 -2.18
C GLU A 218 13.05 -3.86 -3.36
N LYS A 219 12.62 -2.61 -3.22
CA LYS A 219 11.82 -1.89 -4.23
C LYS A 219 10.55 -2.64 -4.60
N GLN A 220 9.84 -3.10 -3.59
CA GLN A 220 8.55 -3.75 -3.70
C GLN A 220 7.51 -2.94 -2.93
N TYR A 221 6.30 -2.82 -3.44
CA TYR A 221 5.17 -2.34 -2.65
C TYR A 221 4.62 -3.48 -1.80
N PHE A 222 4.11 -3.15 -0.63
CA PHE A 222 3.44 -4.11 0.25
C PHE A 222 1.93 -3.91 0.20
N PRO A 223 1.15 -4.99 0.22
CA PRO A 223 -0.29 -4.91 0.29
C PRO A 223 -0.74 -4.61 1.73
N TYR A 224 -2.02 -4.37 1.92
CA TYR A 224 -2.60 -4.20 3.24
C TYR A 224 -2.33 -5.38 4.19
N ASP A 225 -2.40 -5.13 5.50
CA ASP A 225 -1.89 -5.98 6.58
C ASP A 225 -2.23 -7.48 6.46
N LYS A 226 -3.47 -7.81 6.02
CA LYS A 226 -3.93 -9.20 5.83
C LYS A 226 -2.96 -10.03 4.96
N TRP A 227 -2.38 -9.44 3.93
CA TRP A 227 -1.55 -10.12 2.96
C TRP A 227 -0.06 -9.75 3.01
N THR A 228 0.31 -8.75 3.82
CA THR A 228 1.69 -8.27 3.93
C THR A 228 2.66 -9.39 4.23
N TYR A 229 2.35 -10.30 5.17
CA TYR A 229 3.24 -11.41 5.50
C TYR A 229 3.42 -12.40 4.34
N ALA A 230 2.36 -12.74 3.62
CA ALA A 230 2.43 -13.64 2.47
C ALA A 230 3.29 -13.07 1.33
N TYR A 231 3.27 -11.76 1.13
CA TYR A 231 4.14 -11.08 0.17
C TYR A 231 5.57 -10.96 0.70
N PHE A 232 5.76 -10.66 1.98
CA PHE A 232 7.07 -10.60 2.65
C PHE A 232 7.86 -11.91 2.45
N THR A 233 7.24 -13.07 2.60
CA THR A 233 7.90 -14.37 2.41
C THR A 233 8.39 -14.62 0.98
N ARG A 234 7.99 -13.78 0.02
CA ARG A 234 8.40 -13.85 -1.39
C ARG A 234 9.47 -12.83 -1.77
N LEU A 235 9.92 -11.98 -0.83
CA LEU A 235 10.98 -11.01 -1.10
C LEU A 235 12.27 -11.72 -1.52
N PRO A 236 12.92 -11.31 -2.61
CA PRO A 236 14.02 -12.07 -3.23
C PRO A 236 15.25 -12.27 -2.34
N ARG A 237 15.60 -11.29 -1.52
CA ARG A 237 16.84 -11.26 -0.74
C ARG A 237 16.64 -11.20 0.76
N LEU A 238 15.58 -10.52 1.23
CA LEU A 238 15.31 -10.29 2.65
C LEU A 238 14.37 -11.31 3.28
N ALA A 239 13.54 -12.01 2.52
CA ALA A 239 12.70 -13.06 3.08
C ALA A 239 13.53 -14.14 3.81
N ALA A 240 14.49 -14.74 3.16
CA ALA A 240 15.26 -15.87 3.71
C ALA A 240 15.97 -15.54 5.04
N PRO A 241 16.69 -14.41 5.20
CA PRO A 241 17.32 -14.08 6.48
C PRO A 241 16.37 -13.54 7.55
N MET A 242 15.25 -12.90 7.16
CA MET A 242 14.34 -12.25 8.12
C MET A 242 13.20 -13.15 8.60
N GLN A 243 12.66 -14.01 7.71
CA GLN A 243 11.47 -14.81 8.03
C GLN A 243 11.64 -15.66 9.31
N PRO A 244 12.72 -16.41 9.51
CA PRO A 244 12.89 -17.19 10.73
C PRO A 244 12.88 -16.33 12.01
N LEU A 245 13.42 -15.11 11.93
CA LEU A 245 13.46 -14.16 13.05
C LEU A 245 12.05 -13.63 13.36
N VAL A 246 11.30 -13.27 12.32
CA VAL A 246 9.92 -12.80 12.47
C VAL A 246 9.04 -13.92 13.01
N ASP A 247 9.13 -15.14 12.45
CA ASP A 247 8.34 -16.30 12.88
C ASP A 247 8.58 -16.69 14.34
N GLU A 248 9.82 -16.60 14.81
CA GLU A 248 10.14 -16.82 16.21
C GLU A 248 9.59 -15.67 17.09
N ALA A 249 9.79 -14.42 16.64
CA ALA A 249 9.40 -13.24 17.40
C ALA A 249 7.89 -13.15 17.66
N VAL A 250 7.05 -13.52 16.69
CA VAL A 250 5.58 -13.40 16.82
C VAL A 250 4.94 -14.51 17.62
N LYS A 251 5.66 -15.58 17.99
CA LYS A 251 5.12 -16.64 18.85
C LYS A 251 4.78 -16.08 20.23
N LEU A 252 3.63 -16.47 20.75
CA LEU A 252 3.19 -16.07 22.09
C LEU A 252 4.13 -16.61 23.18
N SER A 253 4.77 -17.75 22.96
CA SER A 253 5.71 -18.39 23.90
C SER A 253 7.09 -17.73 23.96
N THR A 254 7.41 -16.81 23.05
CA THR A 254 8.71 -16.13 23.02
C THR A 254 8.75 -15.04 24.09
N PRO A 255 9.69 -15.09 25.08
CA PRO A 255 9.82 -14.07 26.13
C PRO A 255 10.16 -12.70 25.56
N TRP A 256 9.84 -11.63 26.31
CA TRP A 256 10.08 -10.25 25.88
C TRP A 256 11.56 -9.94 25.59
N GLU A 257 12.46 -10.44 26.41
CA GLU A 257 13.92 -10.27 26.21
C GLU A 257 14.34 -10.90 24.87
N ARG A 258 13.84 -12.11 24.60
CA ARG A 258 14.13 -12.79 23.33
C ARG A 258 13.51 -12.08 22.15
N LYS A 259 12.28 -11.54 22.27
CA LYS A 259 11.66 -10.70 21.24
C LYS A 259 12.52 -9.46 20.93
N LEU A 260 13.09 -8.82 21.96
CA LEU A 260 14.00 -7.68 21.77
C LEU A 260 15.30 -8.08 21.06
N GLU A 261 15.89 -9.23 21.42
CA GLU A 261 17.06 -9.76 20.71
C GLU A 261 16.77 -10.04 19.23
N LEU A 262 15.60 -10.59 18.94
CA LEU A 262 15.16 -10.84 17.55
C LEU A 262 14.94 -9.55 16.77
N LEU A 263 14.41 -8.49 17.39
CA LEU A 263 14.33 -7.18 16.75
C LEU A 263 15.72 -6.61 16.43
N HIS A 264 16.71 -6.81 17.31
CA HIS A 264 18.09 -6.42 17.03
C HIS A 264 18.68 -7.23 15.87
N ALA A 265 18.42 -8.55 15.83
CA ALA A 265 18.87 -9.38 14.72
C ALA A 265 18.20 -8.98 13.38
N ILE A 266 16.91 -8.62 13.39
CA ILE A 266 16.22 -8.07 12.22
C ILE A 266 16.89 -6.76 11.79
N SER A 267 17.22 -5.86 12.74
CA SER A 267 17.89 -4.61 12.41
C SER A 267 19.28 -4.84 11.80
N ASP A 268 20.01 -5.85 12.27
CA ASP A 268 21.31 -6.21 11.71
C ASP A 268 21.21 -6.70 10.25
N VAL A 269 20.21 -7.49 9.94
CA VAL A 269 19.94 -7.92 8.56
C VAL A 269 19.62 -6.74 7.64
N LEU A 270 18.77 -5.81 8.11
CA LEU A 270 18.39 -4.62 7.35
C LEU A 270 19.57 -3.67 7.15
N ASP A 271 20.39 -3.51 8.18
CA ASP A 271 21.62 -2.68 8.14
C ASP A 271 22.65 -3.24 7.16
N ASP A 272 22.94 -4.53 7.24
CA ASP A 272 23.85 -5.22 6.31
C ASP A 272 23.36 -5.11 4.87
N PHE A 273 22.06 -5.16 4.65
CA PHE A 273 21.48 -4.96 3.33
C PHE A 273 21.72 -3.52 2.83
N MET A 274 21.46 -2.51 3.65
CA MET A 274 21.66 -1.11 3.27
C MET A 274 23.13 -0.80 2.97
N VAL A 275 24.07 -1.35 3.74
CA VAL A 275 25.51 -1.21 3.47
C VAL A 275 25.89 -1.90 2.17
N ARG A 276 25.46 -3.13 1.96
CA ARG A 276 25.78 -3.91 0.76
C ARG A 276 25.25 -3.27 -0.52
N ASP A 277 24.05 -2.71 -0.47
CA ASP A 277 23.40 -2.05 -1.60
C ASP A 277 23.84 -0.58 -1.77
N GLY A 278 24.78 -0.07 -0.93
CA GLY A 278 25.34 1.27 -1.04
C GLY A 278 24.36 2.38 -0.64
N ILE A 279 23.30 2.06 0.12
CA ILE A 279 22.33 3.04 0.63
C ILE A 279 22.98 3.86 1.75
N ILE A 280 23.79 3.21 2.58
CA ILE A 280 24.61 3.84 3.62
C ILE A 280 26.05 3.31 3.54
N ARG A 281 26.97 4.08 4.10
CA ARG A 281 28.39 3.70 4.16
C ARG A 281 28.62 2.59 5.20
N PRO A 282 29.66 1.75 5.00
CA PRO A 282 30.13 0.85 6.06
C PRO A 282 30.46 1.60 7.35
N HIS A 283 30.01 1.08 8.47
CA HIS A 283 30.22 1.66 9.79
C HIS A 283 30.40 0.59 10.87
N ALA A 284 30.88 0.97 12.05
CA ALA A 284 30.85 0.08 13.21
C ALA A 284 29.41 0.04 13.78
N ARG A 285 28.88 -1.16 13.97
CA ARG A 285 27.55 -1.33 14.57
C ARG A 285 27.50 -0.76 15.98
N PHE A 286 26.37 -0.12 16.29
CA PHE A 286 26.11 0.32 17.64
C PHE A 286 25.81 -0.86 18.56
N THR A 287 26.53 -0.93 19.69
CA THR A 287 26.15 -1.83 20.77
C THR A 287 25.04 -1.16 21.58
N PRO A 288 23.84 -1.75 21.68
CA PRO A 288 22.77 -1.20 22.50
C PRO A 288 23.21 -1.00 23.95
N SER A 289 22.86 0.15 24.53
CA SER A 289 23.08 0.39 25.95
C SER A 289 22.27 -0.61 26.79
N PRO A 290 22.84 -1.15 27.89
CA PRO A 290 22.10 -2.03 28.79
C PRO A 290 20.79 -1.43 29.32
N THR A 291 20.72 -0.11 29.44
CA THR A 291 19.56 0.61 29.98
C THR A 291 18.63 1.19 28.92
N SER A 292 19.14 1.54 27.75
CA SER A 292 18.34 2.16 26.68
C SER A 292 18.02 1.22 25.54
N GLY A 293 18.92 0.31 25.18
CA GLY A 293 18.67 -0.76 24.19
C GLY A 293 18.11 -0.27 22.84
N TYR A 294 18.62 0.84 22.30
CA TYR A 294 18.02 1.49 21.14
C TYR A 294 19.08 1.99 20.14
N ARG A 295 18.62 2.69 19.12
CA ARG A 295 19.38 3.33 18.04
C ARG A 295 19.96 2.33 17.04
N VAL A 296 19.29 1.22 16.87
CA VAL A 296 19.73 0.15 15.97
C VAL A 296 19.91 0.62 14.51
N LEU A 297 19.03 1.52 14.01
CA LEU A 297 19.09 2.08 12.64
C LEU A 297 19.15 3.62 12.61
N GLU A 298 19.45 4.28 13.74
CA GLU A 298 19.50 5.75 13.82
C GLU A 298 20.56 6.37 12.91
N HIS A 299 21.70 5.69 12.74
CA HIS A 299 22.76 6.15 11.84
C HIS A 299 22.31 6.13 10.38
N ALA A 300 21.53 5.12 9.96
CA ALA A 300 20.95 5.06 8.62
C ALA A 300 20.03 6.24 8.36
N TYR A 301 19.13 6.53 9.32
CA TYR A 301 18.32 7.75 9.26
C TYR A 301 19.16 9.00 9.09
N ALA A 302 20.15 9.21 9.96
CA ALA A 302 20.98 10.41 9.97
C ALA A 302 21.77 10.57 8.65
N GLU A 303 22.38 9.51 8.16
CA GLU A 303 23.16 9.54 6.92
C GLU A 303 22.29 9.80 5.70
N ILE A 304 21.16 9.11 5.57
CA ILE A 304 20.26 9.26 4.43
C ILE A 304 19.70 10.70 4.42
N ILE A 305 19.13 11.18 5.52
CA ILE A 305 18.58 12.54 5.61
C ILE A 305 19.63 13.60 5.30
N HIS A 306 20.87 13.40 5.76
CA HIS A 306 21.96 14.35 5.45
C HIS A 306 22.17 14.50 3.93
N ASN A 307 22.07 13.42 3.19
CA ASN A 307 22.35 13.36 1.75
C ASN A 307 21.13 13.65 0.86
N LEU A 308 19.92 13.76 1.41
CA LEU A 308 18.73 14.08 0.63
C LEU A 308 18.76 15.52 0.07
N PRO A 309 18.07 15.78 -1.07
CA PRO A 309 17.76 17.13 -1.52
C PRO A 309 17.09 17.97 -0.41
N ALA A 310 17.29 19.28 -0.44
CA ALA A 310 16.82 20.17 0.63
C ALA A 310 15.30 20.18 0.77
N ASP A 311 14.58 20.07 -0.33
CA ASP A 311 13.11 20.01 -0.43
C ASP A 311 12.51 18.72 0.11
N LEU A 312 13.32 17.67 0.27
CA LEU A 312 12.91 16.40 0.86
C LEU A 312 13.36 16.23 2.32
N LYS A 313 14.05 17.20 2.90
CA LYS A 313 14.42 17.14 4.32
C LYS A 313 13.21 17.46 5.20
N PRO A 314 13.05 16.77 6.34
CA PRO A 314 11.97 17.07 7.27
C PRO A 314 12.01 18.51 7.74
N VAL A 315 10.88 19.20 7.69
CA VAL A 315 10.71 20.59 8.14
C VAL A 315 9.90 20.69 9.44
N VAL A 316 9.23 19.61 9.81
CA VAL A 316 8.48 19.46 11.07
C VAL A 316 9.18 18.44 11.98
N PRO A 317 8.84 18.36 13.26
CA PRO A 317 9.33 17.31 14.14
C PRO A 317 9.13 15.94 13.52
N ILE A 318 10.17 15.12 13.49
CA ILE A 318 10.20 13.84 12.79
C ILE A 318 9.04 12.91 13.18
N TRP A 319 8.61 12.94 14.42
CA TRP A 319 7.53 12.08 14.89
C TRP A 319 6.17 12.45 14.31
N ASP A 320 5.90 13.74 14.19
CA ASP A 320 4.65 14.23 13.61
C ASP A 320 4.61 13.90 12.11
N GLN A 321 5.72 14.14 11.43
CA GLN A 321 5.82 13.86 10.00
C GLN A 321 5.66 12.37 9.69
N ILE A 322 6.35 11.47 10.40
CA ILE A 322 6.19 10.03 10.23
C ILE A 322 4.75 9.61 10.52
N HIS A 323 4.11 10.22 11.50
CA HIS A 323 2.74 9.90 11.84
C HIS A 323 1.78 10.20 10.68
N PHE A 324 1.92 11.35 10.04
CA PHE A 324 1.11 11.72 8.86
C PHE A 324 1.43 10.86 7.63
N GLU A 325 2.69 10.60 7.35
CA GLU A 325 3.12 9.79 6.21
C GLU A 325 2.72 8.30 6.32
N SER A 326 2.25 7.85 7.46
CA SER A 326 1.83 6.46 7.70
C SER A 326 0.31 6.27 7.83
N PHE A 327 -0.47 7.29 7.53
CA PHE A 327 -1.93 7.16 7.51
C PHE A 327 -2.39 6.30 6.33
N HIS A 328 -3.49 5.58 6.56
CA HIS A 328 -4.17 4.76 5.58
C HIS A 328 -5.14 5.58 4.71
N SER A 329 -5.62 4.98 3.64
CA SER A 329 -6.54 5.56 2.67
C SER A 329 -7.78 6.20 3.27
N GLU A 330 -8.30 5.68 4.38
CA GLU A 330 -9.47 6.26 5.06
C GLU A 330 -9.25 7.70 5.56
N PHE A 331 -8.00 8.14 5.68
CA PHE A 331 -7.65 9.53 5.99
C PHE A 331 -7.53 10.38 4.73
N VAL A 332 -7.09 9.80 3.64
CA VAL A 332 -6.95 10.49 2.34
C VAL A 332 -8.29 11.07 1.88
N ASP A 333 -9.38 10.33 2.05
CA ASP A 333 -10.74 10.78 1.70
C ASP A 333 -11.23 11.99 2.51
N ARG A 334 -10.55 12.33 3.63
CA ARG A 334 -11.00 13.37 4.57
C ARG A 334 -10.09 14.57 4.63
N ILE A 335 -8.89 14.48 4.09
CA ILE A 335 -7.87 15.53 4.17
C ILE A 335 -7.43 15.85 2.74
N ASP A 336 -7.73 17.07 2.29
CA ASP A 336 -7.29 17.55 0.97
C ASP A 336 -5.78 17.80 0.94
N LEU A 337 -5.24 17.86 -0.28
CA LEU A 337 -3.80 17.98 -0.50
C LEU A 337 -3.20 19.27 0.06
N ASP A 338 -3.94 20.38 -0.02
CA ASP A 338 -3.46 21.66 0.52
C ASP A 338 -3.35 21.59 2.04
N THR A 339 -4.29 20.91 2.69
CA THR A 339 -4.23 20.61 4.13
C THR A 339 -3.01 19.75 4.47
N TRP A 340 -2.74 18.70 3.69
CA TRP A 340 -1.54 17.88 3.87
C TRP A 340 -0.25 18.71 3.71
N ASP A 341 -0.16 19.52 2.66
CA ASP A 341 0.99 20.38 2.43
C ASP A 341 1.22 21.36 3.59
N GLU A 342 0.16 21.95 4.11
CA GLU A 342 0.24 22.85 5.26
C GLU A 342 0.70 22.10 6.52
N MET A 343 0.12 20.95 6.81
CA MET A 343 0.46 20.13 7.97
C MET A 343 1.90 19.63 7.93
N LEU A 344 2.37 19.20 6.76
CA LEU A 344 3.75 18.72 6.56
C LEU A 344 4.74 19.87 6.30
N GLN A 345 4.27 21.10 6.10
CA GLN A 345 5.07 22.28 5.75
C GLN A 345 5.94 22.05 4.50
N LEU A 346 5.40 21.33 3.52
CA LEU A 346 6.10 21.00 2.27
C LEU A 346 5.99 22.12 1.24
N LYS A 347 4.91 22.93 1.29
CA LYS A 347 4.77 24.16 0.51
C LYS A 347 5.10 25.38 1.39
N PRO A 348 5.76 26.40 0.86
CA PRO A 348 5.87 27.66 1.57
C PRO A 348 4.46 28.19 1.83
N LYS A 349 4.21 28.71 3.04
CA LYS A 349 2.99 29.47 3.31
C LYS A 349 2.93 30.57 2.26
N ASN A 350 1.88 30.59 1.45
CA ASN A 350 1.63 31.75 0.60
C ASN A 350 1.48 32.92 1.56
N ASP A 351 2.44 33.85 1.51
CA ASP A 351 2.28 35.15 2.16
C ASP A 351 0.94 35.69 1.65
N GLN A 352 0.00 35.84 2.53
CA GLN A 352 -1.27 36.47 2.24
C GLN A 352 -0.95 37.84 1.69
N LEU A 353 -1.10 38.01 0.38
CA LEU A 353 -1.16 39.30 -0.26
C LEU A 353 -2.45 40.03 0.12
#